data_9880a082f7bd82ff2805f2ccfcfe1b08
#
_entry.id   9880a082f7bd82ff2805f2ccfcfe1b08
#
_cell.length_a   1.000
_cell.length_b   1.000
_cell.length_c   1.000
_cell.angle_alpha   90.00
_cell.angle_beta   90.00
_cell.angle_gamma   90.00
#
_symmetry.space_group_name_H-M   'P 1'
#
loop_
_entity.id
_entity.type
_entity.pdbx_description
1 polymer ?
#
loop_
_entity_poly.entity_id
_entity_poly.type
_entity_poly.pdbx_seq_one_letter_code
_entity_poly.pdbx_strand_id
1 'polypeptide(L)'
;MTRLTGNALRVTVFVGENDTWHRKPLYSEIVHRAHTAGLAGASVFRGIEGFGASSLIHTSRLLSLSEDLPVAIVIVDTEDRVRAFLPQLDELVTEGLVILDDCEVIRYVGRDAGADSGAASGPDSGKTDGKGKRSL
;
A
#
# COMPACT_ATOMS: atom_id res chain seq x y z
N MET A 1 18.70 3.92 -0.57
CA MET A 1 18.37 2.68 -1.23
C MET A 1 17.62 1.75 -0.32
N THR A 2 16.59 1.17 -0.80
CA THR A 2 15.78 0.25 -0.02
C THR A 2 16.10 -1.18 -0.42
N ARG A 3 16.37 -2.00 0.57
CA ARG A 3 16.69 -3.38 0.32
C ARG A 3 16.13 -4.23 1.44
N LEU A 4 15.40 -5.26 1.08
CA LEU A 4 14.73 -6.09 2.05
C LEU A 4 14.83 -7.53 1.58
N THR A 5 15.37 -8.40 2.43
CA THR A 5 15.43 -9.82 2.15
C THR A 5 15.31 -10.56 3.46
N GLY A 6 14.84 -11.78 3.39
CA GLY A 6 14.75 -12.64 4.55
C GLY A 6 13.40 -12.55 5.23
N ASN A 7 13.39 -12.83 6.50
CA ASN A 7 12.17 -12.88 7.27
C ASN A 7 11.54 -11.52 7.39
N ALA A 8 10.24 -11.44 7.17
CA ALA A 8 9.51 -10.20 7.20
C ALA A 8 8.10 -10.45 7.69
N LEU A 9 7.34 -9.39 7.87
CA LEU A 9 5.93 -9.50 8.17
C LEU A 9 5.15 -8.86 7.04
N ARG A 10 4.03 -9.46 6.74
CA ARG A 10 3.08 -8.88 5.81
C ARG A 10 1.84 -8.49 6.60
N VAL A 11 1.47 -7.23 6.50
CA VAL A 11 0.21 -6.78 7.08
C VAL A 11 -0.76 -6.53 5.94
N THR A 12 -1.95 -7.07 6.08
CA THR A 12 -2.99 -6.88 5.10
C THR A 12 -4.17 -6.23 5.81
N VAL A 13 -4.65 -5.13 5.25
CA VAL A 13 -5.75 -4.38 5.83
C VAL A 13 -6.90 -4.42 4.86
N PHE A 14 -8.06 -4.90 5.33
CA PHE A 14 -9.27 -4.91 4.51
C PHE A 14 -10.22 -3.85 5.03
N VAL A 15 -10.59 -2.93 4.16
CA VAL A 15 -11.57 -1.89 4.47
C VAL A 15 -12.48 -1.74 3.27
N GLY A 16 -13.51 -0.94 3.38
CA GLY A 16 -14.37 -0.65 2.25
C GLY A 16 -13.80 0.46 1.40
N GLU A 17 -14.07 0.41 0.12
CA GLU A 17 -13.57 1.42 -0.79
C GLU A 17 -14.08 2.80 -0.42
N ASN A 18 -15.29 2.88 0.11
CA ASN A 18 -15.90 4.15 0.45
C ASN A 18 -15.66 4.60 1.89
N ASP A 19 -14.92 3.82 2.67
CA ASP A 19 -14.57 4.23 4.02
C ASP A 19 -13.71 5.48 3.97
N THR A 20 -13.93 6.38 4.92
CA THR A 20 -13.24 7.66 4.90
C THR A 20 -12.54 7.93 6.23
N TRP A 21 -11.56 8.80 6.18
CA TRP A 21 -10.87 9.34 7.32
C TRP A 21 -10.79 10.84 7.08
N HIS A 22 -11.50 11.61 7.90
CA HIS A 22 -11.54 13.07 7.76
C HIS A 22 -11.82 13.46 6.31
N ARG A 23 -12.84 12.81 5.71
CA ARG A 23 -13.32 13.10 4.36
C ARG A 23 -12.41 12.65 3.24
N LYS A 24 -11.34 11.97 3.57
CA LYS A 24 -10.46 11.39 2.56
C LYS A 24 -10.69 9.89 2.52
N PRO A 25 -10.39 9.24 1.41
CA PRO A 25 -10.51 7.79 1.39
C PRO A 25 -9.59 7.17 2.42
N LEU A 26 -10.12 6.28 3.22
CA LEU A 26 -9.34 5.65 4.28
C LEU A 26 -8.15 4.89 3.71
N TYR A 27 -8.35 4.16 2.62
CA TYR A 27 -7.24 3.39 2.07
C TYR A 27 -6.08 4.29 1.63
N SER A 28 -6.41 5.48 1.12
CA SER A 28 -5.36 6.42 0.73
C SER A 28 -4.61 6.95 1.94
N GLU A 29 -5.34 7.20 3.03
CA GLU A 29 -4.68 7.67 4.24
C GLU A 29 -3.73 6.61 4.78
N ILE A 30 -4.13 5.34 4.73
CA ILE A 30 -3.28 4.26 5.19
C ILE A 30 -2.00 4.21 4.35
N VAL A 31 -2.13 4.30 3.03
CA VAL A 31 -0.97 4.29 2.16
C VAL A 31 -0.06 5.48 2.45
N HIS A 32 -0.66 6.64 2.65
CA HIS A 32 0.11 7.84 2.93
C HIS A 32 0.87 7.73 4.26
N ARG A 33 0.21 7.18 5.29
CA ARG A 33 0.86 6.97 6.57
C ARG A 33 2.01 5.98 6.47
N ALA A 34 1.81 4.91 5.69
CA ALA A 34 2.86 3.93 5.50
C ALA A 34 4.06 4.55 4.79
N HIS A 35 3.80 5.39 3.82
CA HIS A 35 4.87 6.07 3.10
C HIS A 35 5.63 7.01 4.03
N THR A 36 4.92 7.80 4.81
CA THR A 36 5.55 8.74 5.74
C THR A 36 6.34 8.00 6.82
N ALA A 37 5.87 6.83 7.23
CA ALA A 37 6.56 6.05 8.25
C ALA A 37 7.80 5.34 7.70
N GLY A 38 8.05 5.42 6.41
CA GLY A 38 9.24 4.84 5.84
C GLY A 38 9.16 3.36 5.57
N LEU A 39 7.94 2.82 5.48
CA LEU A 39 7.80 1.40 5.15
C LEU A 39 8.20 1.15 3.71
N ALA A 40 8.60 -0.08 3.44
CA ALA A 40 9.18 -0.43 2.15
C ALA A 40 8.22 -0.24 0.98
N GLY A 41 6.93 -0.42 1.21
CA GLY A 41 5.98 -0.22 0.14
C GLY A 41 4.58 -0.58 0.59
N ALA A 42 3.60 -0.21 -0.21
CA ALA A 42 2.21 -0.54 0.05
C ALA A 42 1.50 -0.63 -1.27
N SER A 43 0.60 -1.58 -1.38
CA SER A 43 -0.20 -1.75 -2.58
C SER A 43 -1.66 -1.88 -2.19
N VAL A 44 -2.54 -1.32 -3.01
CA VAL A 44 -3.97 -1.39 -2.76
C VAL A 44 -4.60 -2.19 -3.88
N PHE A 45 -5.39 -3.17 -3.50
CA PHE A 45 -6.11 -4.00 -4.44
C PHE A 45 -7.59 -3.84 -4.19
N ARG A 46 -8.35 -3.65 -5.24
CA ARG A 46 -9.79 -3.55 -5.11
C ARG A 46 -10.40 -4.91 -5.40
N GLY A 47 -11.25 -5.37 -4.48
CA GLY A 47 -11.99 -6.59 -4.72
C GLY A 47 -13.12 -6.32 -5.69
N ILE A 48 -13.50 -7.34 -6.43
CA ILE A 48 -14.59 -7.18 -7.38
C ILE A 48 -15.92 -7.59 -6.78
N GLU A 49 -15.87 -8.21 -5.60
CA GLU A 49 -17.08 -8.64 -4.93
C GLU A 49 -16.68 -9.10 -3.51
N GLY A 50 -17.53 -8.90 -2.56
CA GLY A 50 -17.24 -9.40 -1.23
C GLY A 50 -18.18 -8.82 -0.19
N PHE A 51 -18.00 -9.28 1.05
CA PHE A 51 -18.74 -8.73 2.17
C PHE A 51 -17.88 -8.82 3.42
N GLY A 52 -18.21 -7.99 4.37
CA GLY A 52 -17.50 -7.98 5.65
C GLY A 52 -18.48 -8.10 6.80
N ALA A 53 -18.18 -7.41 7.89
CA ALA A 53 -18.96 -7.54 9.12
C ALA A 53 -20.43 -7.19 8.93
N SER A 54 -20.74 -6.33 7.98
CA SER A 54 -22.12 -5.95 7.74
C SER A 54 -22.91 -7.04 7.01
N SER A 55 -22.21 -8.01 6.43
CA SER A 55 -22.80 -9.12 5.67
C SER A 55 -23.51 -8.67 4.41
N LEU A 56 -23.33 -7.43 4.01
CA LEU A 56 -23.93 -6.95 2.76
C LEU A 56 -22.95 -7.21 1.63
N ILE A 57 -23.38 -7.92 0.61
CA ILE A 57 -22.53 -8.28 -0.51
C ILE A 57 -22.45 -7.13 -1.49
N HIS A 58 -21.23 -6.73 -1.80
CA HIS A 58 -20.96 -5.67 -2.76
C HIS A 58 -20.30 -6.27 -3.99
N THR A 59 -20.71 -5.82 -5.16
CA THR A 59 -20.16 -6.35 -6.40
C THR A 59 -20.11 -5.24 -7.44
N SER A 60 -19.07 -5.27 -8.24
CA SER A 60 -18.90 -4.27 -9.28
C SER A 60 -19.83 -4.47 -10.46
N ARG A 61 -20.57 -5.58 -10.47
CA ARG A 61 -21.52 -5.83 -11.56
C ARG A 61 -22.78 -5.01 -11.44
N LEU A 62 -23.05 -4.49 -10.27
CA LEU A 62 -24.21 -3.65 -10.07
C LEU A 62 -23.88 -2.23 -10.49
N LEU A 63 -24.78 -1.60 -11.21
CA LEU A 63 -24.56 -0.23 -11.63
C LEU A 63 -25.02 0.71 -10.54
N SER A 64 -24.38 0.65 -9.42
CA SER A 64 -24.77 1.45 -8.28
C SER A 64 -23.67 2.45 -7.98
N LEU A 65 -24.03 3.69 -7.77
CA LEU A 65 -23.07 4.71 -7.42
C LEU A 65 -22.61 4.59 -5.98
N SER A 66 -23.29 3.77 -5.20
CA SER A 66 -22.94 3.61 -3.81
C SER A 66 -22.28 2.28 -3.51
N GLU A 67 -21.78 1.61 -4.54
CA GLU A 67 -21.02 0.40 -4.30
C GLU A 67 -19.88 0.66 -3.33
N ASP A 68 -19.68 -0.31 -2.46
CA ASP A 68 -18.60 -0.22 -1.50
C ASP A 68 -17.82 -1.52 -1.58
N LEU A 69 -16.99 -1.62 -2.58
CA LEU A 69 -16.22 -2.84 -2.77
C LEU A 69 -15.12 -2.96 -1.73
N PRO A 70 -14.74 -4.17 -1.37
CA PRO A 70 -13.64 -4.34 -0.43
C PRO A 70 -12.33 -3.96 -1.08
N VAL A 71 -11.44 -3.35 -0.30
CA VAL A 71 -10.08 -3.10 -0.76
C VAL A 71 -9.13 -3.72 0.24
N ALA A 72 -8.01 -4.21 -0.27
CA ALA A 72 -6.96 -4.78 0.55
C ALA A 72 -5.71 -3.93 0.38
N ILE A 73 -5.14 -3.49 1.49
CA ILE A 73 -3.87 -2.78 1.48
C ILE A 73 -2.84 -3.76 2.00
N VAL A 74 -1.80 -4.03 1.20
CA VAL A 74 -0.78 -5.01 1.54
C VAL A 74 0.55 -4.29 1.73
N ILE A 75 1.17 -4.50 2.88
CA ILE A 75 2.43 -3.87 3.24
C ILE A 75 3.35 -4.97 3.75
N VAL A 76 4.59 -4.99 3.28
CA VAL A 76 5.60 -5.95 3.73
C VAL A 76 6.83 -5.18 4.15
N ASP A 77 7.35 -5.48 5.33
CA ASP A 77 8.60 -4.89 5.80
C ASP A 77 9.12 -5.78 6.92
N THR A 78 10.21 -5.36 7.54
CA THR A 78 10.74 -6.12 8.68
C THR A 78 9.73 -6.12 9.81
N GLU A 79 9.86 -7.10 10.68
CA GLU A 79 8.95 -7.22 11.81
C GLU A 79 8.94 -5.93 12.64
N ASP A 80 10.10 -5.38 12.92
CA ASP A 80 10.18 -4.19 13.76
C ASP A 80 9.42 -3.02 13.14
N ARG A 81 9.58 -2.82 11.85
CA ARG A 81 8.93 -1.70 11.20
C ARG A 81 7.43 -1.88 11.09
N VAL A 82 7.01 -3.09 10.77
CA VAL A 82 5.58 -3.36 10.67
C VAL A 82 4.93 -3.18 12.05
N ARG A 83 5.56 -3.74 13.09
CA ARG A 83 4.95 -3.63 14.41
C ARG A 83 4.92 -2.20 14.90
N ALA A 84 5.92 -1.39 14.54
CA ALA A 84 5.91 0.01 14.91
C ALA A 84 4.79 0.78 14.22
N PHE A 85 4.31 0.29 13.09
CA PHE A 85 3.25 0.94 12.34
C PHE A 85 1.85 0.55 12.83
N LEU A 86 1.73 -0.58 13.52
CA LEU A 86 0.41 -1.08 13.94
C LEU A 86 -0.41 -0.08 14.75
N PRO A 87 0.17 0.71 15.65
CA PRO A 87 -0.64 1.69 16.37
C PRO A 87 -1.34 2.68 15.46
N GLN A 88 -0.73 3.05 14.34
CA GLN A 88 -1.39 3.95 13.40
C GLN A 88 -2.57 3.25 12.72
N LEU A 89 -2.43 1.98 12.41
CA LEU A 89 -3.54 1.23 11.85
C LEU A 89 -4.67 1.11 12.87
N ASP A 90 -4.32 0.92 14.13
CA ASP A 90 -5.33 0.80 15.17
C ASP A 90 -6.14 2.09 15.28
N GLU A 91 -5.49 3.22 15.07
CA GLU A 91 -6.18 4.49 15.10
C GLU A 91 -7.08 4.67 13.87
N LEU A 92 -6.59 4.28 12.71
CA LEU A 92 -7.27 4.55 11.45
C LEU A 92 -8.40 3.58 11.15
N VAL A 93 -8.22 2.31 11.49
CA VAL A 93 -9.16 1.27 11.09
C VAL A 93 -10.10 1.00 12.26
N THR A 94 -11.25 1.67 12.23
CA THR A 94 -12.25 1.45 13.27
C THR A 94 -13.16 0.31 12.90
N GLU A 95 -13.25 0.01 11.62
CA GLU A 95 -14.09 -1.06 11.11
C GLU A 95 -13.33 -1.69 9.96
N GLY A 96 -12.99 -2.95 10.06
CA GLY A 96 -12.22 -3.60 9.03
C GLY A 96 -11.47 -4.78 9.61
N LEU A 97 -10.52 -5.28 8.85
CA LEU A 97 -9.75 -6.44 9.27
C LEU A 97 -8.28 -6.16 9.05
N VAL A 98 -7.48 -6.38 10.07
CA VAL A 98 -6.03 -6.23 9.97
C VAL A 98 -5.43 -7.56 10.34
N ILE A 99 -4.65 -8.14 9.44
CA ILE A 99 -4.01 -9.42 9.71
C ILE A 99 -2.52 -9.30 9.48
N LEU A 100 -1.78 -10.08 10.24
CA LEU A 100 -0.34 -10.20 10.09
C LEU A 100 -0.01 -11.64 9.80
N ASP A 101 0.95 -11.84 8.91
CA ASP A 101 1.49 -13.17 8.74
C ASP A 101 2.96 -13.07 8.40
N ASP A 102 3.70 -14.12 8.73
CA ASP A 102 5.11 -14.18 8.43
C ASP A 102 5.30 -14.47 6.96
N CYS A 103 6.34 -13.89 6.40
CA CYS A 103 6.70 -14.19 5.02
C CYS A 103 8.19 -14.11 4.87
N GLU A 104 8.68 -14.65 3.79
CA GLU A 104 10.09 -14.58 3.48
C GLU A 104 10.22 -13.76 2.20
N VAL A 105 10.96 -12.67 2.27
CA VAL A 105 11.19 -11.84 1.10
C VAL A 105 12.43 -12.36 0.39
N ILE A 106 12.23 -12.84 -0.82
CA ILE A 106 13.35 -13.36 -1.59
C ILE A 106 14.18 -12.23 -2.15
N ARG A 107 13.49 -11.16 -2.56
CA ARG A 107 14.21 -10.04 -3.14
C ARG A 107 13.30 -8.82 -3.20
N TYR A 108 13.79 -7.72 -2.71
CA TYR A 108 13.14 -6.43 -2.88
C TYR A 108 14.21 -5.38 -2.93
N VAL A 109 14.41 -4.78 -4.08
CA VAL A 109 15.45 -3.79 -4.28
C VAL A 109 14.82 -2.62 -5.00
N GLY A 110 14.85 -1.47 -4.36
CA GLY A 110 14.33 -0.29 -4.98
C GLY A 110 15.42 0.47 -5.70
N ARG A 111 15.02 1.49 -6.40
CA ARG A 111 15.98 2.36 -7.05
C ARG A 111 16.72 3.12 -5.97
N ASP A 112 18.01 3.28 -6.17
CA ASP A 112 18.84 3.97 -5.21
C ASP A 112 18.66 5.47 -5.42
N ALA A 113 17.97 6.10 -4.49
CA ALA A 113 17.69 7.52 -4.61
C ALA A 113 18.94 8.36 -4.61
N GLY A 114 19.94 7.93 -3.85
CA GLY A 114 21.18 8.68 -3.83
C GLY A 114 21.87 8.64 -5.17
N ALA A 115 21.91 7.49 -5.78
CA ALA A 115 22.53 7.37 -7.09
C ALA A 115 21.76 8.18 -8.11
N ASP A 116 20.45 8.16 -7.99
CA ASP A 116 19.65 8.92 -8.92
C ASP A 116 19.93 10.40 -8.82
N SER A 117 20.01 10.91 -7.62
CA SER A 117 20.25 12.33 -7.51
C SER A 117 21.64 12.68 -8.00
N GLY A 118 22.58 11.81 -7.77
CA GLY A 118 23.90 12.08 -8.29
C GLY A 118 23.93 12.07 -9.80
N ALA A 119 23.22 11.14 -10.36
CA ALA A 119 23.21 11.09 -11.80
C ALA A 119 22.52 12.30 -12.38
N ALA A 120 21.66 12.85 -11.62
CA ALA A 120 20.91 13.95 -12.14
C ALA A 120 21.75 15.14 -12.46
N SER A 121 22.88 15.22 -11.91
CA SER A 121 23.67 16.37 -12.22
C SER A 121 24.06 16.39 -13.65
N GLY A 122 23.85 15.40 -14.37
CA GLY A 122 24.27 15.39 -15.73
C GLY A 122 23.37 16.24 -16.54
N PRO A 123 23.93 16.90 -17.33
CA PRO A 123 23.19 17.80 -18.05
C PRO A 123 22.59 17.15 -19.13
N ASP A 124 22.21 16.38 -19.38
CA ASP A 124 21.76 15.80 -20.31
C ASP A 124 20.88 15.97 -20.95
N SER A 125 20.73 16.05 -21.37
CA SER A 125 20.07 16.30 -22.12
C SER A 125 19.20 15.52 -22.45
N GLY A 126 18.90 15.05 -22.23
CA GLY A 126 18.15 14.28 -22.51
C GLY A 126 17.19 14.16 -23.18
N LYS A 127 16.93 13.83 -23.68
CA LYS A 127 16.08 13.74 -24.33
C LYS A 127 15.55 12.75 -24.23
N THR A 128 15.19 12.13 -24.08
CA THR A 128 14.82 11.33 -23.99
C THR A 128 13.80 10.88 -23.95
N ASP A 129 13.30 10.61 -24.19
CA ASP A 129 12.33 10.14 -24.33
C ASP A 129 11.89 9.35 -23.55
N GLY A 130 11.92 9.28 -23.05
CA GLY A 130 11.53 8.67 -22.32
C GLY A 130 10.58 7.83 -22.25
N LYS A 131 10.44 7.21 -22.54
CA LYS A 131 9.58 6.45 -22.54
C LYS A 131 9.66 5.67 -21.57
N GLY A 132 9.64 5.69 -20.90
CA GLY A 132 9.81 5.04 -20.02
C GLY A 132 9.07 4.32 -19.32
N LYS A 133 8.97 3.74 -19.04
CA LYS A 133 8.36 3.09 -18.52
C LYS A 133 8.38 2.68 -17.35
N ARG A 134 8.00 2.35 -16.80
CA ARG A 134 7.90 2.11 -15.75
C ARG A 134 7.46 1.28 -15.14
N SER A 135 7.38 0.68 -14.67
CA SER A 135 7.08 -0.08 -14.16
C SER A 135 6.66 -0.28 -13.07
N LEU A 136 6.13 -0.74 -12.56
CA LEU A 136 5.62 -0.89 -11.56
C LEU A 136 5.93 -1.15 -10.73
#